data_43129df6fee4aa32d14f0896c6be8dd8
#
_entry.id   43129df6fee4aa32d14f0896c6be8dd8
#
_cell.length_a   1.000
_cell.length_b   1.000
_cell.length_c   1.000
_cell.angle_alpha   90.00
_cell.angle_beta   90.00
_cell.angle_gamma   90.00
#
_symmetry.space_group_name_H-M   'P 1'
#
loop_
_entity.id
_entity.type
_entity.pdbx_description
1 polymer ?
#
loop_
_entity_poly.entity_id
_entity_poly.type
_entity_poly.pdbx_seq_one_letter_code
_entity_poly.pdbx_strand_id
1 'polypeptide(L)'
;MPSVNSALDEALPLARQAVSAGAQFLFLPEYCGGLASEGAALVPPAHEENDHPFLASFQGFARDHSVWIMIGSIAVKGNAGKINNRGFVLDPEGRIISRYDKIHMFDIQISPTEVYRESARVAPGEASCLVRTSFAQIGHTICYDVRFPHLYRDLAKAGAEILCVPAAFTKKTGQAHWHVLNRARTIENGAFVVSSCAVGAVEGGGEAYGHSLIIDPWGEVLGDGGETPGVVMAEIDLDKVGEARGKIPSLTHDRPYNMS
;
A
#
# COMPACT_ATOMS: atom_id res chain seq x y z
N MET A 1 -3.84 -13.25 -9.99
CA MET A 1 -3.42 -14.42 -9.17
C MET A 1 -4.58 -14.80 -8.25
N PRO A 2 -5.37 -15.84 -8.58
CA PRO A 2 -6.61 -16.14 -7.86
C PRO A 2 -6.42 -16.92 -6.54
N SER A 3 -5.22 -17.47 -6.31
CA SER A 3 -4.93 -18.30 -5.13
C SER A 3 -3.64 -17.84 -4.43
N VAL A 4 -3.49 -18.24 -3.16
CA VAL A 4 -2.26 -17.95 -2.40
C VAL A 4 -1.04 -18.60 -3.06
N ASN A 5 -1.17 -19.80 -3.59
CA ASN A 5 -0.03 -20.49 -4.23
C ASN A 5 0.43 -19.73 -5.49
N SER A 6 -0.50 -19.36 -6.38
CA SER A 6 -0.14 -18.55 -7.56
C SER A 6 0.44 -17.17 -7.19
N ALA A 7 -0.02 -16.58 -6.09
CA ALA A 7 0.55 -15.34 -5.56
C ALA A 7 1.99 -15.53 -5.06
N LEU A 8 2.28 -16.62 -4.36
CA LEU A 8 3.64 -16.94 -3.91
C LEU A 8 4.57 -17.25 -5.08
N ASP A 9 4.09 -17.99 -6.09
CA ASP A 9 4.87 -18.34 -7.28
C ASP A 9 5.31 -17.10 -8.07
N GLU A 10 4.55 -16.01 -8.02
CA GLU A 10 4.89 -14.74 -8.66
C GLU A 10 5.71 -13.82 -7.72
N ALA A 11 5.29 -13.67 -6.47
CA ALA A 11 5.88 -12.70 -5.57
C ALA A 11 7.28 -13.08 -5.07
N LEU A 12 7.54 -14.36 -4.76
CA LEU A 12 8.83 -14.80 -4.24
C LEU A 12 9.99 -14.64 -5.22
N PRO A 13 9.86 -14.92 -6.55
CA PRO A 13 10.91 -14.62 -7.53
C PRO A 13 11.22 -13.11 -7.60
N LEU A 14 10.21 -12.24 -7.62
CA LEU A 14 10.37 -10.78 -7.63
C LEU A 14 11.04 -10.29 -6.34
N ALA A 15 10.64 -10.82 -5.19
CA ALA A 15 11.28 -10.50 -3.91
C ALA A 15 12.77 -10.89 -3.90
N ARG A 16 13.12 -12.09 -4.39
CA ARG A 16 14.52 -12.52 -4.56
C ARG A 16 15.30 -11.61 -5.50
N GLN A 17 14.70 -11.20 -6.62
CA GLN A 17 15.31 -10.27 -7.56
C GLN A 17 15.63 -8.92 -6.89
N ALA A 18 14.67 -8.35 -6.13
CA ALA A 18 14.87 -7.10 -5.42
C ALA A 18 16.00 -7.19 -4.38
N VAL A 19 16.01 -8.25 -3.57
CA VAL A 19 17.07 -8.46 -2.56
C VAL A 19 18.43 -8.65 -3.25
N SER A 20 18.51 -9.42 -4.35
CA SER A 20 19.76 -9.62 -5.09
C SER A 20 20.28 -8.32 -5.71
N ALA A 21 19.40 -7.35 -5.97
CA ALA A 21 19.74 -6.02 -6.44
C ALA A 21 20.06 -5.03 -5.30
N GLY A 22 20.03 -5.47 -4.04
CA GLY A 22 20.42 -4.68 -2.87
C GLY A 22 19.26 -4.02 -2.10
N ALA A 23 18.01 -4.39 -2.38
CA ALA A 23 16.87 -3.85 -1.62
C ALA A 23 16.95 -4.27 -0.13
N GLN A 24 16.77 -3.29 0.75
CA GLN A 24 16.75 -3.48 2.19
C GLN A 24 15.33 -3.47 2.77
N PHE A 25 14.38 -2.91 2.02
CA PHE A 25 12.96 -2.89 2.35
C PHE A 25 12.12 -3.20 1.11
N LEU A 26 11.27 -4.21 1.20
CA LEU A 26 10.34 -4.62 0.15
C LEU A 26 8.94 -4.10 0.44
N PHE A 27 8.27 -3.57 -0.57
CA PHE A 27 6.88 -3.10 -0.50
C PHE A 27 6.04 -3.88 -1.51
N LEU A 28 5.06 -4.64 -1.02
CA LEU A 28 4.17 -5.45 -1.84
C LEU A 28 2.82 -4.72 -2.03
N PRO A 29 2.05 -5.03 -3.10
CA PRO A 29 0.77 -4.37 -3.37
C PRO A 29 -0.37 -4.84 -2.44
N GLU A 30 -1.54 -4.20 -2.59
CA GLU A 30 -2.79 -4.62 -1.96
C GLU A 30 -3.22 -6.01 -2.46
N TYR A 31 -3.74 -6.85 -1.57
CA TYR A 31 -4.16 -8.23 -1.83
C TYR A 31 -3.08 -9.09 -2.50
N CYS A 32 -1.82 -8.85 -2.15
CA CYS A 32 -0.68 -9.59 -2.72
C CYS A 32 -0.69 -11.09 -2.38
N GLY A 33 -1.50 -11.54 -1.42
CA GLY A 33 -1.74 -12.95 -1.11
C GLY A 33 -2.75 -13.65 -2.02
N GLY A 34 -3.23 -12.97 -3.03
CA GLY A 34 -4.18 -13.44 -4.04
C GLY A 34 -5.28 -12.42 -4.30
N LEU A 35 -5.59 -12.21 -5.57
CA LEU A 35 -6.59 -11.27 -6.03
C LEU A 35 -7.46 -11.94 -7.09
N ALA A 36 -8.74 -12.06 -6.80
CA ALA A 36 -9.78 -12.52 -7.72
C ALA A 36 -11.02 -11.64 -7.58
N SER A 37 -11.91 -11.68 -8.54
CA SER A 37 -13.19 -10.97 -8.51
C SER A 37 -14.35 -11.82 -9.01
N GLU A 38 -15.55 -11.48 -8.59
CA GLU A 38 -16.83 -11.94 -9.15
C GLU A 38 -17.55 -10.69 -9.67
N GLY A 39 -17.36 -10.41 -10.96
CA GLY A 39 -17.79 -9.12 -11.54
C GLY A 39 -17.03 -7.94 -10.91
N ALA A 40 -17.75 -6.99 -10.30
CA ALA A 40 -17.15 -5.84 -9.62
C ALA A 40 -16.76 -6.11 -8.16
N ALA A 41 -17.05 -7.29 -7.61
CA ALA A 41 -16.73 -7.63 -6.23
C ALA A 41 -15.39 -8.36 -6.14
N LEU A 42 -14.44 -7.83 -5.35
CA LEU A 42 -13.21 -8.55 -5.04
C LEU A 42 -13.49 -9.71 -4.09
N VAL A 43 -12.93 -10.88 -4.40
CA VAL A 43 -13.07 -12.13 -3.64
C VAL A 43 -11.69 -12.76 -3.38
N PRO A 44 -10.79 -12.05 -2.68
CA PRO A 44 -9.46 -12.56 -2.39
C PRO A 44 -9.53 -13.79 -1.49
N PRO A 45 -8.59 -14.76 -1.63
CA PRO A 45 -8.53 -15.93 -0.74
C PRO A 45 -8.22 -15.48 0.69
N ALA A 46 -9.13 -15.78 1.62
CA ALA A 46 -9.04 -15.35 3.01
C ALA A 46 -8.70 -16.52 3.96
N HIS A 47 -7.77 -16.30 4.87
CA HIS A 47 -7.34 -17.23 5.90
C HIS A 47 -7.37 -16.58 7.28
N GLU A 48 -7.34 -17.39 8.35
CA GLU A 48 -7.00 -16.89 9.68
C GLU A 48 -5.59 -16.32 9.67
N GLU A 49 -5.34 -15.25 10.43
CA GLU A 49 -4.03 -14.57 10.42
C GLU A 49 -2.90 -15.54 10.77
N ASN A 50 -3.07 -16.35 11.84
CA ASN A 50 -2.03 -17.26 12.33
C ASN A 50 -1.72 -18.40 11.35
N ASP A 51 -2.63 -18.72 10.44
CA ASP A 51 -2.51 -19.82 9.49
C ASP A 51 -2.44 -19.32 8.04
N HIS A 52 -2.18 -18.01 7.83
CA HIS A 52 -2.16 -17.44 6.49
C HIS A 52 -0.87 -17.84 5.74
N PRO A 53 -0.94 -18.66 4.68
CA PRO A 53 0.28 -19.24 4.07
C PRO A 53 1.19 -18.17 3.45
N PHE A 54 0.61 -17.10 2.86
CA PHE A 54 1.37 -16.00 2.30
C PHE A 54 2.16 -15.25 3.38
N LEU A 55 1.52 -14.95 4.51
CA LEU A 55 2.16 -14.29 5.64
C LEU A 55 3.32 -15.12 6.19
N ALA A 56 3.09 -16.40 6.45
CA ALA A 56 4.10 -17.33 6.95
C ALA A 56 5.31 -17.43 5.99
N SER A 57 5.06 -17.49 4.68
CA SER A 57 6.12 -17.55 3.65
C SER A 57 6.98 -16.27 3.68
N PHE A 58 6.36 -15.09 3.77
CA PHE A 58 7.09 -13.82 3.80
C PHE A 58 7.77 -13.55 5.16
N GLN A 59 7.26 -14.07 6.27
CA GLN A 59 7.98 -14.06 7.54
C GLN A 59 9.27 -14.90 7.45
N GLY A 60 9.21 -16.09 6.80
CA GLY A 60 10.39 -16.88 6.48
C GLY A 60 11.35 -16.14 5.59
N PHE A 61 10.86 -15.54 4.50
CA PHE A 61 11.66 -14.78 3.55
C PHE A 61 12.39 -13.59 4.21
N ALA A 62 11.69 -12.80 5.03
CA ALA A 62 12.27 -11.68 5.77
C ALA A 62 13.47 -12.12 6.62
N ARG A 63 13.30 -13.20 7.39
CA ARG A 63 14.34 -13.76 8.24
C ARG A 63 15.52 -14.32 7.43
N ASP A 64 15.24 -15.09 6.39
CA ASP A 64 16.27 -15.78 5.60
C ASP A 64 17.15 -14.80 4.80
N HIS A 65 16.62 -13.62 4.49
CA HIS A 65 17.31 -12.57 3.74
C HIS A 65 17.67 -11.33 4.58
N SER A 66 17.28 -11.29 5.86
CA SER A 66 17.50 -10.15 6.76
C SER A 66 17.01 -8.82 6.20
N VAL A 67 15.79 -8.79 5.64
CA VAL A 67 15.19 -7.60 5.01
C VAL A 67 13.86 -7.23 5.67
N TRP A 68 13.55 -5.95 5.67
CA TRP A 68 12.22 -5.45 6.02
C TRP A 68 11.22 -5.73 4.91
N ILE A 69 9.99 -6.06 5.27
CA ILE A 69 8.92 -6.29 4.30
C ILE A 69 7.65 -5.60 4.75
N MET A 70 7.09 -4.78 3.88
CA MET A 70 5.70 -4.36 3.97
C MET A 70 4.86 -5.23 3.05
N ILE A 71 4.09 -6.14 3.64
CA ILE A 71 3.00 -6.81 2.97
C ILE A 71 1.90 -5.78 2.82
N GLY A 72 1.68 -5.29 1.60
CA GLY A 72 0.74 -4.20 1.33
C GLY A 72 -0.65 -4.49 1.84
N SER A 73 -1.20 -5.64 1.49
CA SER A 73 -2.25 -6.31 2.27
C SER A 73 -2.52 -7.75 1.81
N ILE A 74 -3.19 -8.49 2.68
CA ILE A 74 -3.80 -9.80 2.42
C ILE A 74 -5.21 -9.83 3.03
N ALA A 75 -6.03 -10.77 2.57
CA ALA A 75 -7.36 -10.97 3.14
C ALA A 75 -7.29 -11.86 4.38
N VAL A 76 -7.52 -11.28 5.54
CA VAL A 76 -7.60 -11.99 6.81
C VAL A 76 -9.06 -12.19 7.19
N LYS A 77 -9.45 -13.38 7.64
CA LYS A 77 -10.81 -13.61 8.14
C LYS A 77 -11.10 -12.71 9.34
N GLY A 78 -12.23 -12.03 9.28
CA GLY A 78 -12.72 -11.13 10.31
C GLY A 78 -13.99 -11.63 10.98
N ASN A 79 -14.63 -10.76 11.72
CA ASN A 79 -15.87 -11.07 12.42
C ASN A 79 -17.09 -11.02 11.48
N ALA A 80 -18.18 -11.67 11.88
CA ALA A 80 -19.49 -11.62 11.21
C ALA A 80 -19.46 -12.00 9.71
N GLY A 81 -18.56 -12.92 9.31
CA GLY A 81 -18.44 -13.38 7.93
C GLY A 81 -17.77 -12.40 6.97
N LYS A 82 -17.25 -11.29 7.47
CA LYS A 82 -16.43 -10.35 6.68
C LYS A 82 -14.95 -10.72 6.76
N ILE A 83 -14.17 -10.10 5.87
CA ILE A 83 -12.71 -10.12 5.92
C ILE A 83 -12.16 -8.76 6.33
N ASN A 84 -10.92 -8.73 6.78
CA ASN A 84 -10.13 -7.53 6.94
C ASN A 84 -9.14 -7.45 5.76
N ASN A 85 -9.08 -6.30 5.11
CA ASN A 85 -8.04 -5.96 4.15
C ASN A 85 -6.84 -5.45 4.96
N ARG A 86 -5.95 -6.40 5.37
CA ARG A 86 -4.91 -6.16 6.38
C ARG A 86 -3.52 -6.17 5.80
N GLY A 87 -2.80 -5.05 6.00
CA GLY A 87 -1.39 -4.94 5.73
C GLY A 87 -0.53 -5.22 6.96
N PHE A 88 0.72 -5.64 6.72
CA PHE A 88 1.68 -5.96 7.77
C PHE A 88 3.04 -5.36 7.49
N VAL A 89 3.78 -5.03 8.54
CA VAL A 89 5.21 -4.77 8.46
C VAL A 89 5.97 -5.85 9.22
N LEU A 90 6.91 -6.48 8.53
CA LEU A 90 7.79 -7.51 9.05
C LEU A 90 9.20 -6.94 9.23
N ASP A 91 9.83 -7.25 10.35
CA ASP A 91 11.24 -6.93 10.57
C ASP A 91 12.18 -8.00 9.96
N PRO A 92 13.51 -7.76 9.95
CA PRO A 92 14.48 -8.71 9.41
C PRO A 92 14.55 -10.07 10.14
N GLU A 93 13.94 -10.19 11.31
CA GLU A 93 13.78 -11.47 12.02
C GLU A 93 12.47 -12.19 11.67
N GLY A 94 11.67 -11.62 10.78
CA GLY A 94 10.37 -12.15 10.35
C GLY A 94 9.24 -11.94 11.35
N ARG A 95 9.42 -11.05 12.35
CA ARG A 95 8.38 -10.73 13.34
C ARG A 95 7.43 -9.68 12.77
N ILE A 96 6.16 -9.81 13.09
CA ILE A 96 5.15 -8.81 12.74
C ILE A 96 5.30 -7.63 13.71
N ILE A 97 5.73 -6.47 13.19
CA ILE A 97 5.91 -5.23 13.95
C ILE A 97 4.64 -4.40 13.95
N SER A 98 3.83 -4.51 12.88
CA SER A 98 2.64 -3.70 12.70
C SER A 98 1.57 -4.43 11.92
N ARG A 99 0.32 -4.07 12.21
CA ARG A 99 -0.89 -4.42 11.46
C ARG A 99 -1.68 -3.15 11.17
N TYR A 100 -2.24 -3.08 9.98
CA TYR A 100 -3.14 -2.00 9.59
C TYR A 100 -4.32 -2.58 8.82
N ASP A 101 -5.52 -2.33 9.27
CA ASP A 101 -6.75 -2.62 8.53
C ASP A 101 -7.16 -1.38 7.73
N LYS A 102 -7.40 -1.54 6.43
CA LYS A 102 -7.86 -0.46 5.55
C LYS A 102 -9.05 0.27 6.17
N ILE A 103 -8.96 1.59 6.27
CA ILE A 103 -10.00 2.41 6.90
C ILE A 103 -11.13 2.73 5.91
N HIS A 104 -10.77 3.18 4.69
CA HIS A 104 -11.74 3.67 3.72
C HIS A 104 -12.08 2.62 2.68
N MET A 105 -13.35 2.22 2.65
CA MET A 105 -13.86 1.19 1.74
C MET A 105 -14.13 1.78 0.35
N PHE A 106 -13.77 1.02 -0.69
CA PHE A 106 -13.99 1.39 -2.09
C PHE A 106 -15.44 1.15 -2.50
N ASP A 107 -16.33 2.00 -1.98
CA ASP A 107 -17.76 2.01 -2.28
C ASP A 107 -18.02 3.14 -3.26
N ILE A 108 -18.00 2.84 -4.57
CA ILE A 108 -18.13 3.84 -5.63
C ILE A 108 -19.05 3.37 -6.75
N GLN A 109 -19.56 4.32 -7.50
CA GLN A 109 -20.28 4.10 -8.73
C GLN A 109 -19.64 4.92 -9.85
N ILE A 110 -19.00 4.26 -10.82
CA ILE A 110 -18.39 4.90 -11.99
C ILE A 110 -19.41 5.09 -13.11
N SER A 111 -20.32 4.14 -13.26
CA SER A 111 -21.43 4.17 -14.20
C SER A 111 -22.65 3.41 -13.65
N PRO A 112 -23.82 3.45 -14.29
CA PRO A 112 -24.99 2.66 -13.86
C PRO A 112 -24.71 1.16 -13.74
N THR A 113 -23.75 0.64 -14.51
CA THR A 113 -23.40 -0.80 -14.56
C THR A 113 -22.05 -1.12 -13.88
N GLU A 114 -21.30 -0.11 -13.44
CA GLU A 114 -19.99 -0.28 -12.81
C GLU A 114 -20.03 0.26 -11.37
N VAL A 115 -20.44 -0.60 -10.44
CA VAL A 115 -20.64 -0.28 -9.02
C VAL A 115 -19.76 -1.20 -8.18
N TYR A 116 -18.94 -0.62 -7.32
CA TYR A 116 -18.11 -1.32 -6.35
C TYR A 116 -18.69 -1.12 -4.96
N ARG A 117 -18.73 -2.18 -4.14
CA ARG A 117 -19.23 -2.17 -2.76
C ARG A 117 -18.30 -3.01 -1.87
N GLU A 118 -17.09 -2.52 -1.63
CA GLU A 118 -16.09 -3.21 -0.82
C GLU A 118 -16.62 -3.46 0.61
N SER A 119 -17.33 -2.49 1.19
CA SER A 119 -17.91 -2.59 2.54
C SER A 119 -18.91 -3.74 2.72
N ALA A 120 -19.45 -4.29 1.64
CA ALA A 120 -20.32 -5.46 1.72
C ALA A 120 -19.58 -6.72 2.24
N ARG A 121 -18.29 -6.84 1.97
CA ARG A 121 -17.47 -8.02 2.29
C ARG A 121 -16.31 -7.71 3.25
N VAL A 122 -15.84 -6.46 3.30
CA VAL A 122 -14.68 -6.03 4.08
C VAL A 122 -15.12 -5.19 5.26
N ALA A 123 -14.57 -5.44 6.43
CA ALA A 123 -14.76 -4.60 7.60
C ALA A 123 -13.75 -3.44 7.57
N PRO A 124 -14.18 -2.19 7.82
CA PRO A 124 -13.27 -1.06 7.90
C PRO A 124 -12.40 -1.14 9.15
N GLY A 125 -11.14 -0.67 9.04
CA GLY A 125 -10.29 -0.40 10.19
C GLY A 125 -10.72 0.87 10.93
N GLU A 126 -10.27 1.00 12.18
CA GLU A 126 -10.65 2.12 13.07
C GLU A 126 -9.46 2.99 13.50
N ALA A 127 -8.23 2.58 13.16
CA ALA A 127 -7.02 3.25 13.63
C ALA A 127 -6.01 3.48 12.51
N SER A 128 -5.44 4.69 12.47
CA SER A 128 -4.25 4.97 11.66
C SER A 128 -3.02 4.27 12.26
N CYS A 129 -2.01 4.01 11.43
CA CYS A 129 -0.83 3.26 11.85
C CYS A 129 0.46 3.97 11.43
N LEU A 130 1.29 4.32 12.42
CA LEU A 130 2.66 4.78 12.25
C LEU A 130 3.62 3.72 12.74
N VAL A 131 4.47 3.22 11.86
CA VAL A 131 5.43 2.17 12.16
C VAL A 131 6.83 2.76 12.31
N ARG A 132 7.52 2.43 13.39
CA ARG A 132 8.93 2.79 13.58
C ARG A 132 9.82 1.64 13.19
N THR A 133 10.68 1.86 12.20
CA THR A 133 11.74 0.92 11.81
C THR A 133 13.09 1.41 12.31
N SER A 134 14.16 0.66 12.03
CA SER A 134 15.52 1.08 12.39
C SER A 134 16.02 2.31 11.61
N PHE A 135 15.38 2.69 10.52
CA PHE A 135 15.83 3.78 9.64
C PHE A 135 14.75 4.80 9.28
N ALA A 136 13.46 4.51 9.38
CA ALA A 136 12.40 5.44 9.04
C ALA A 136 11.13 5.26 9.87
N GLN A 137 10.31 6.31 9.94
CA GLN A 137 8.94 6.23 10.41
C GLN A 137 7.98 6.15 9.20
N ILE A 138 7.16 5.11 9.16
CA ILE A 138 6.34 4.74 8.00
C ILE A 138 4.87 4.90 8.33
N GLY A 139 4.18 5.73 7.57
CA GLY A 139 2.72 5.84 7.59
C GLY A 139 2.10 4.75 6.72
N HIS A 140 1.32 3.86 7.34
CA HIS A 140 0.69 2.74 6.66
C HIS A 140 -0.72 3.13 6.22
N THR A 141 -1.01 3.05 4.91
CA THR A 141 -2.35 3.21 4.32
C THR A 141 -2.55 2.12 3.25
N ILE A 142 -3.77 1.97 2.73
CA ILE A 142 -4.08 1.02 1.66
C ILE A 142 -5.01 1.66 0.62
N CYS A 143 -4.56 1.73 -0.63
CA CYS A 143 -5.32 1.96 -1.85
C CYS A 143 -6.27 3.18 -1.78
N TYR A 144 -7.56 2.97 -1.55
CA TYR A 144 -8.58 4.02 -1.53
C TYR A 144 -8.32 5.10 -0.47
N ASP A 145 -7.56 4.77 0.59
CA ASP A 145 -7.10 5.74 1.59
C ASP A 145 -6.37 6.93 0.95
N VAL A 146 -5.74 6.75 -0.24
CA VAL A 146 -5.04 7.83 -0.95
C VAL A 146 -5.94 9.04 -1.25
N ARG A 147 -7.26 8.88 -1.28
CA ARG A 147 -8.21 9.95 -1.54
C ARG A 147 -8.54 10.79 -0.32
N PHE A 148 -8.03 10.44 0.86
CA PHE A 148 -8.35 11.08 2.14
C PHE A 148 -7.13 11.82 2.70
N PRO A 149 -6.89 13.09 2.28
CA PRO A 149 -5.68 13.84 2.59
C PRO A 149 -5.43 14.02 4.08
N HIS A 150 -6.48 14.10 4.89
CA HIS A 150 -6.36 14.26 6.35
C HIS A 150 -5.62 13.08 7.00
N LEU A 151 -5.87 11.83 6.58
CA LEU A 151 -5.15 10.66 7.10
C LEU A 151 -3.63 10.78 6.88
N TYR A 152 -3.21 11.19 5.67
CA TYR A 152 -1.80 11.39 5.33
C TYR A 152 -1.18 12.54 6.11
N ARG A 153 -1.94 13.62 6.27
CA ARG A 153 -1.49 14.78 7.05
C ARG A 153 -1.31 14.42 8.53
N ASP A 154 -2.20 13.65 9.11
CA ASP A 154 -2.10 13.20 10.50
C ASP A 154 -0.89 12.28 10.69
N LEU A 155 -0.64 11.34 9.77
CA LEU A 155 0.55 10.49 9.77
C LEU A 155 1.83 11.31 9.64
N ALA A 156 1.87 12.29 8.74
CA ALA A 156 3.03 13.18 8.56
C ALA A 156 3.30 14.05 9.80
N LYS A 157 2.25 14.58 10.44
CA LYS A 157 2.35 15.31 11.71
C LYS A 157 2.80 14.42 12.87
N ALA A 158 2.45 13.14 12.84
CA ALA A 158 2.91 12.15 13.81
C ALA A 158 4.38 11.72 13.57
N GLY A 159 5.00 12.17 12.47
CA GLY A 159 6.40 11.95 12.16
C GLY A 159 6.67 10.99 11.00
N ALA A 160 5.67 10.57 10.23
CA ALA A 160 5.92 9.72 9.06
C ALA A 160 6.86 10.42 8.06
N GLU A 161 7.88 9.69 7.63
CA GLU A 161 8.88 10.11 6.64
C GLU A 161 8.61 9.43 5.30
N ILE A 162 8.03 8.24 5.33
CA ILE A 162 7.57 7.47 4.18
C ILE A 162 6.08 7.18 4.36
N LEU A 163 5.29 7.48 3.36
CA LEU A 163 3.85 7.19 3.29
C LEU A 163 3.63 6.07 2.29
N CYS A 164 3.05 4.95 2.72
CA CYS A 164 2.87 3.78 1.88
C CYS A 164 1.45 3.71 1.33
N VAL A 165 1.32 3.40 0.04
CA VAL A 165 0.04 3.29 -0.67
C VAL A 165 0.00 2.00 -1.49
N PRO A 166 0.06 0.80 -0.86
CA PRO A 166 -0.17 -0.44 -1.59
C PRO A 166 -1.58 -0.44 -2.17
N ALA A 167 -1.73 -0.87 -3.42
CA ALA A 167 -3.00 -0.77 -4.13
C ALA A 167 -3.25 -1.91 -5.13
N ALA A 168 -4.55 -2.16 -5.37
CA ALA A 168 -5.08 -2.82 -6.55
C ALA A 168 -5.97 -1.83 -7.30
N PHE A 169 -5.39 -0.72 -7.74
CA PHE A 169 -6.09 0.42 -8.31
C PHE A 169 -6.69 0.08 -9.67
N THR A 170 -7.97 0.36 -9.90
CA THR A 170 -8.60 0.05 -11.18
C THR A 170 -7.96 0.86 -12.31
N LYS A 171 -7.78 0.26 -13.49
CA LYS A 171 -7.11 0.90 -14.64
C LYS A 171 -7.72 2.25 -15.00
N LYS A 172 -9.04 2.33 -15.09
CA LYS A 172 -9.76 3.55 -15.47
C LYS A 172 -9.50 4.73 -14.53
N THR A 173 -9.59 4.49 -13.21
CA THR A 173 -9.32 5.54 -12.23
C THR A 173 -7.82 5.77 -12.04
N GLY A 174 -7.00 4.74 -12.30
CA GLY A 174 -5.55 4.83 -12.24
C GLY A 174 -4.99 5.78 -13.27
N GLN A 175 -5.38 5.63 -14.53
CA GLN A 175 -4.98 6.51 -15.64
C GLN A 175 -5.28 7.99 -15.34
N ALA A 176 -6.41 8.28 -14.70
CA ALA A 176 -6.82 9.64 -14.42
C ALA A 176 -6.24 10.22 -13.12
N HIS A 177 -5.99 9.41 -12.09
CA HIS A 177 -5.80 9.91 -10.73
C HIS A 177 -4.52 9.45 -10.04
N TRP A 178 -3.96 8.29 -10.40
CA TRP A 178 -2.93 7.61 -9.60
C TRP A 178 -1.69 8.46 -9.37
N HIS A 179 -1.06 8.92 -10.43
CA HIS A 179 0.14 9.75 -10.34
C HIS A 179 -0.13 11.09 -9.63
N VAL A 180 -1.24 11.73 -9.97
CA VAL A 180 -1.60 13.04 -9.39
C VAL A 180 -1.81 12.93 -7.88
N LEU A 181 -2.58 11.92 -7.42
CA LEU A 181 -2.86 11.74 -6.00
C LEU A 181 -1.60 11.37 -5.21
N ASN A 182 -0.78 10.44 -5.71
CA ASN A 182 0.44 10.04 -5.03
C ASN A 182 1.43 11.21 -4.93
N ARG A 183 1.62 11.99 -6.01
CA ARG A 183 2.44 13.21 -5.99
C ARG A 183 1.88 14.27 -5.04
N ALA A 184 0.57 14.45 -4.99
CA ALA A 184 -0.04 15.38 -4.04
C ALA A 184 0.28 14.97 -2.60
N ARG A 185 0.22 13.67 -2.25
CA ARG A 185 0.55 13.19 -0.91
C ARG A 185 2.00 13.44 -0.51
N THR A 186 2.95 13.40 -1.45
CA THR A 186 4.34 13.77 -1.13
C THR A 186 4.47 15.27 -0.87
N ILE A 187 3.95 16.09 -1.78
CA ILE A 187 4.13 17.55 -1.77
C ILE A 187 3.45 18.19 -0.55
N GLU A 188 2.22 17.79 -0.24
CA GLU A 188 1.45 18.31 0.90
C GLU A 188 2.09 18.00 2.26
N ASN A 189 2.83 16.89 2.34
CA ASN A 189 3.34 16.34 3.60
C ASN A 189 4.86 16.41 3.73
N GLY A 190 5.58 16.78 2.66
CA GLY A 190 7.04 16.78 2.63
C GLY A 190 7.59 15.40 3.05
N ALA A 191 7.06 14.32 2.48
CA ALA A 191 7.40 12.93 2.79
C ALA A 191 7.57 12.12 1.51
N PHE A 192 8.35 11.05 1.56
CA PHE A 192 8.36 10.07 0.47
C PHE A 192 7.01 9.38 0.35
N VAL A 193 6.64 8.97 -0.86
CA VAL A 193 5.55 8.03 -1.10
C VAL A 193 6.10 6.79 -1.79
N VAL A 194 5.79 5.61 -1.26
CA VAL A 194 6.03 4.31 -1.89
C VAL A 194 4.68 3.64 -2.13
N SER A 195 4.33 3.50 -3.41
CA SER A 195 3.02 3.02 -3.83
C SER A 195 3.17 1.78 -4.70
N SER A 196 3.22 0.60 -4.10
CA SER A 196 3.21 -0.66 -4.83
C SER A 196 1.80 -0.98 -5.32
N CYS A 197 1.63 -1.15 -6.63
CA CYS A 197 0.33 -1.36 -7.26
C CYS A 197 0.31 -2.68 -8.03
N ALA A 198 -0.73 -3.47 -7.82
CA ALA A 198 -1.00 -4.64 -8.66
C ALA A 198 -1.19 -4.21 -10.12
N VAL A 199 -0.85 -5.09 -11.07
CA VAL A 199 -0.87 -4.79 -12.50
C VAL A 199 -1.53 -5.91 -13.30
N GLY A 200 -2.26 -5.52 -14.37
CA GLY A 200 -2.83 -6.45 -15.34
C GLY A 200 -4.22 -6.96 -14.98
N ALA A 201 -4.67 -7.98 -15.72
CA ALA A 201 -6.01 -8.54 -15.61
C ALA A 201 -6.22 -9.23 -14.25
N VAL A 202 -7.38 -8.97 -13.64
CA VAL A 202 -7.84 -9.65 -12.43
C VAL A 202 -8.75 -10.81 -12.86
N GLU A 203 -8.47 -12.02 -12.35
CA GLU A 203 -9.31 -13.18 -12.64
C GLU A 203 -10.74 -12.95 -12.14
N GLY A 204 -11.72 -13.23 -12.98
CA GLY A 204 -13.15 -12.96 -12.71
C GLY A 204 -13.61 -11.56 -13.13
N GLY A 205 -12.73 -10.66 -13.55
CA GLY A 205 -13.06 -9.37 -14.15
C GLY A 205 -12.28 -8.18 -13.57
N GLY A 206 -12.14 -7.16 -14.40
CA GLY A 206 -11.40 -5.95 -14.08
C GLY A 206 -9.93 -6.01 -14.47
N GLU A 207 -9.26 -4.88 -14.33
CA GLU A 207 -7.83 -4.71 -14.61
C GLU A 207 -7.22 -3.73 -13.60
N ALA A 208 -6.10 -4.12 -13.01
CA ALA A 208 -5.31 -3.28 -12.14
C ALA A 208 -4.33 -2.42 -12.96
N TYR A 209 -4.13 -1.18 -12.52
CA TYR A 209 -3.46 -0.14 -13.29
C TYR A 209 -1.95 -0.33 -13.41
N GLY A 210 -1.31 -0.93 -12.39
CA GLY A 210 0.15 -0.95 -12.33
C GLY A 210 0.75 0.37 -11.89
N HIS A 211 1.87 0.75 -12.51
CA HIS A 211 2.59 1.97 -12.16
C HIS A 211 2.92 2.05 -10.66
N SER A 212 3.60 1.02 -10.12
CA SER A 212 4.21 1.13 -8.80
C SER A 212 5.14 2.33 -8.77
N LEU A 213 4.99 3.23 -7.79
CA LEU A 213 5.69 4.51 -7.75
C LEU A 213 6.57 4.64 -6.50
N ILE A 214 7.75 5.23 -6.69
CA ILE A 214 8.56 5.79 -5.61
C ILE A 214 8.73 7.27 -5.91
N ILE A 215 8.29 8.14 -4.99
CA ILE A 215 8.21 9.59 -5.20
C ILE A 215 8.88 10.29 -4.03
N ASP A 216 9.73 11.27 -4.31
CA ASP A 216 10.45 12.02 -3.30
C ASP A 216 9.58 13.12 -2.64
N PRO A 217 10.02 13.73 -1.53
CA PRO A 217 9.25 14.77 -0.82
C PRO A 217 8.95 16.05 -1.63
N TRP A 218 9.63 16.24 -2.77
CA TRP A 218 9.39 17.37 -3.67
C TRP A 218 8.43 17.05 -4.81
N GLY A 219 7.98 15.78 -4.90
CA GLY A 219 7.06 15.29 -5.92
C GLY A 219 7.74 14.77 -7.19
N GLU A 220 9.06 14.57 -7.16
CA GLU A 220 9.80 13.92 -8.24
C GLU A 220 9.55 12.41 -8.21
N VAL A 221 9.20 11.82 -9.37
CA VAL A 221 9.03 10.38 -9.52
C VAL A 221 10.40 9.74 -9.73
N LEU A 222 10.90 9.08 -8.69
CA LEU A 222 12.20 8.39 -8.71
C LEU A 222 12.13 7.03 -9.41
N GLY A 223 10.96 6.42 -9.43
CA GLY A 223 10.72 5.15 -10.10
C GLY A 223 9.25 4.95 -10.43
N ASP A 224 8.98 4.40 -11.61
CA ASP A 224 7.65 4.02 -12.12
C ASP A 224 7.75 2.64 -12.77
N GLY A 225 6.97 1.68 -12.28
CA GLY A 225 6.96 0.29 -12.73
C GLY A 225 6.22 0.05 -14.05
N GLY A 226 5.51 1.03 -14.56
CA GLY A 226 4.72 0.86 -15.79
C GLY A 226 3.59 -0.17 -15.66
N GLU A 227 3.23 -0.77 -16.80
CA GLU A 227 2.06 -1.67 -16.93
C GLU A 227 2.45 -3.16 -16.99
N THR A 228 3.65 -3.55 -16.55
CA THR A 228 4.09 -4.95 -16.53
C THR A 228 4.59 -5.37 -15.16
N PRO A 229 4.41 -6.65 -14.77
CA PRO A 229 4.99 -7.16 -13.53
C PRO A 229 6.49 -6.97 -13.47
N GLY A 230 7.02 -6.52 -12.33
CA GLY A 230 8.45 -6.28 -12.19
C GLY A 230 8.82 -5.68 -10.84
N VAL A 231 10.09 -5.31 -10.69
CA VAL A 231 10.66 -4.67 -9.52
C VAL A 231 10.99 -3.22 -9.85
N VAL A 232 10.54 -2.29 -9.00
CA VAL A 232 10.91 -0.87 -9.04
C VAL A 232 11.78 -0.59 -7.84
N MET A 233 12.92 0.06 -8.05
CA MET A 233 13.88 0.36 -7.00
C MET A 233 14.31 1.82 -7.05
N ALA A 234 14.52 2.41 -5.88
CA ALA A 234 15.16 3.71 -5.71
C ALA A 234 15.92 3.75 -4.38
N GLU A 235 16.96 4.53 -4.34
CA GLU A 235 17.61 4.92 -3.10
C GLU A 235 16.83 6.06 -2.46
N ILE A 236 16.53 5.93 -1.15
CA ILE A 236 15.78 6.92 -0.38
C ILE A 236 16.74 7.60 0.61
N ASP A 237 16.97 8.89 0.38
CA ASP A 237 17.69 9.77 1.28
C ASP A 237 16.70 10.52 2.17
N LEU A 238 16.60 10.11 3.44
CA LEU A 238 15.63 10.68 4.40
C LEU A 238 15.93 12.13 4.79
N ASP A 239 17.13 12.64 4.58
CA ASP A 239 17.45 14.05 4.83
C ASP A 239 16.60 14.98 3.97
N LYS A 240 16.18 14.54 2.79
CA LYS A 240 15.25 15.27 1.90
C LYS A 240 13.90 15.59 2.55
N VAL A 241 13.44 14.77 3.52
CA VAL A 241 12.21 15.04 4.29
C VAL A 241 12.37 16.30 5.12
N GLY A 242 13.48 16.38 5.86
CA GLY A 242 13.83 17.56 6.65
C GLY A 242 13.99 18.82 5.78
N GLU A 243 14.67 18.69 4.64
CA GLU A 243 14.85 19.80 3.69
C GLU A 243 13.52 20.30 3.10
N ALA A 244 12.64 19.39 2.64
CA ALA A 244 11.35 19.75 2.06
C ALA A 244 10.46 20.44 3.09
N ARG A 245 10.35 19.88 4.30
CA ARG A 245 9.58 20.46 5.42
C ARG A 245 10.17 21.79 5.92
N GLY A 246 11.48 21.95 5.87
CA GLY A 246 12.15 23.21 6.20
C GLY A 246 11.89 24.31 5.18
N LYS A 247 11.87 23.98 3.89
CA LYS A 247 11.57 24.91 2.79
C LYS A 247 10.08 25.30 2.75
N ILE A 248 9.18 24.34 2.96
CA ILE A 248 7.71 24.55 2.94
C ILE A 248 7.10 23.92 4.20
N PRO A 249 7.10 24.62 5.35
CA PRO A 249 6.65 24.06 6.63
C PRO A 249 5.11 24.04 6.77
N SER A 250 4.39 23.61 5.73
CA SER A 250 2.93 23.63 5.65
C SER A 250 2.24 22.84 6.76
N LEU A 251 2.90 21.79 7.30
CA LEU A 251 2.37 20.97 8.40
C LEU A 251 2.20 21.75 9.71
N THR A 252 2.90 22.87 9.89
CA THR A 252 2.82 23.73 11.07
C THR A 252 2.01 25.01 10.85
N HIS A 253 1.54 25.25 9.62
CA HIS A 253 0.84 26.48 9.24
C HIS A 253 -0.69 26.35 9.23
N ASP A 254 -1.25 25.33 9.85
CA ASP A 254 -2.71 25.19 9.97
C ASP A 254 -3.33 26.39 10.68
N ARG A 255 -4.44 26.87 10.16
CA ARG A 255 -5.25 27.94 10.75
C ARG A 255 -6.68 27.46 10.92
N PRO A 256 -7.31 27.70 12.08
CA PRO A 256 -8.75 27.52 12.21
C PRO A 256 -9.47 28.54 11.31
N TYR A 257 -10.55 28.13 10.71
CA TYR A 257 -11.45 28.98 9.90
C TYR A 257 -12.89 28.54 10.08
N ASN A 258 -13.79 29.49 9.89
CA ASN A 258 -15.23 29.23 9.91
C ASN A 258 -15.75 29.16 8.47
N MET A 259 -16.74 28.31 8.23
CA MET A 259 -17.52 28.33 7.01
C MET A 259 -18.56 29.43 7.12
N SER A 260 -18.62 30.34 6.15
CA SER A 260 -19.62 31.43 6.06
C SER A 260 -20.77 31.03 5.15
#